data_7087d8274f015ce151f133fabaf7e95a
#
_entry.id   7087d8274f015ce151f133fabaf7e95a
#
_cell.length_a   1.000
_cell.length_b   1.000
_cell.length_c   1.000
_cell.angle_alpha   90.00
_cell.angle_beta   90.00
_cell.angle_gamma   90.00
#
_symmetry.space_group_name_H-M   'P 1'
#
loop_
_entity.id
_entity.type
_entity.pdbx_description
1 polymer ?
#
loop_
_entity_poly.entity_id
_entity_poly.type
_entity_poly.pdbx_seq_one_letter_code
_entity_poly.pdbx_strand_id
1 'polypeptide(L)'
;FEPGIFSKDKNSVYVDKQKLKGVSSKGFEILDKNRFQFIKDYKNVYYLNENENGTTYTPVVLNINGVDISTFELVENSSMGIHAYFKDSRNVYFFTTSNASNIIEIRKVNVADPKTFKYSGYYYYGKDDKNVYLFDKRANGIDARTFEKVSYNIAKDKNGLYILESINECEMRTKKLKIDGLDWKSFVNIDDDYYKDKNNVYYESDNNLYKIENADLKTFEILDSSYTGYGNFSKDKDYIYLNNKKLEEIDAKTFEKMQANLIRDKNGIYKIEEDGGKYKFKIVPINARMDFKNLKNLDWGYFKDDKHIYYFNGDKFEKIEGADASSFEKVKYSDFYKDKNYVYYNGKKIVGMDFKDIENIDEEWPITELDGTWIKYKDNVYYKGKKLKGISSDNFSYFDGGLSYEIILSDKNGIYKFIETEDNKKTIEVTRLDSKGIDLETLERITSPMDSSNYFKDKNGVYFMDGNKFVKINGADKDSFEVTMRGKYGKDKNNVYFEGKK
;
A
#
# COMPACT_ATOMS: atom_id res chain seq x y z
N PHE A 1 9.88 -15.15 -4.23
CA PHE A 1 11.31 -15.41 -4.40
C PHE A 1 11.53 -16.89 -4.14
N GLU A 2 11.66 -17.70 -5.16
CA GLU A 2 12.41 -18.93 -4.99
C GLU A 2 13.85 -18.50 -4.72
N PRO A 3 14.47 -18.96 -3.63
CA PRO A 3 15.77 -18.49 -3.25
C PRO A 3 16.77 -18.74 -4.37
N GLY A 4 17.44 -17.70 -4.82
CA GLY A 4 18.54 -17.79 -5.77
C GLY A 4 19.48 -18.90 -5.37
N ILE A 5 19.75 -19.82 -6.26
CA ILE A 5 20.58 -20.97 -5.96
C ILE A 5 22.02 -20.50 -5.91
N PHE A 6 22.53 -20.29 -4.70
CA PHE A 6 23.97 -20.10 -4.51
C PHE A 6 24.72 -21.34 -5.00
N SER A 7 25.72 -21.10 -5.79
CA SER A 7 26.66 -22.14 -6.22
C SER A 7 28.10 -21.66 -6.04
N LYS A 8 29.02 -22.57 -5.91
CA LYS A 8 30.48 -22.26 -5.78
C LYS A 8 31.32 -23.22 -6.54
N ASP A 9 32.39 -22.71 -7.10
CA ASP A 9 33.54 -23.49 -7.58
C ASP A 9 34.71 -23.42 -6.62
N LYS A 10 35.90 -23.85 -7.04
CA LYS A 10 37.11 -23.85 -6.21
C LYS A 10 37.49 -22.43 -5.69
N ASN A 11 37.17 -21.38 -6.44
CA ASN A 11 37.67 -20.01 -6.17
C ASN A 11 36.56 -18.96 -6.06
N SER A 12 35.35 -19.24 -6.48
CA SER A 12 34.32 -18.22 -6.65
C SER A 12 32.95 -18.69 -6.16
N VAL A 13 32.11 -17.72 -5.81
CA VAL A 13 30.72 -17.90 -5.42
C VAL A 13 29.83 -17.24 -6.49
N TYR A 14 28.70 -17.84 -6.75
CA TYR A 14 27.71 -17.38 -7.73
C TYR A 14 26.33 -17.35 -7.09
N VAL A 15 25.52 -16.39 -7.48
CA VAL A 15 24.06 -16.32 -7.22
C VAL A 15 23.37 -16.13 -8.56
N ASP A 16 22.35 -16.95 -8.85
CA ASP A 16 21.62 -16.93 -10.13
C ASP A 16 22.55 -16.89 -11.36
N LYS A 17 23.60 -17.73 -11.36
CA LYS A 17 24.65 -17.77 -12.38
C LYS A 17 25.55 -16.54 -12.46
N GLN A 18 25.28 -15.48 -11.68
CA GLN A 18 26.12 -14.29 -11.60
C GLN A 18 27.26 -14.54 -10.61
N LYS A 19 28.51 -14.30 -11.05
CA LYS A 19 29.67 -14.36 -10.18
C LYS A 19 29.67 -13.18 -9.19
N LEU A 20 29.75 -13.47 -7.90
CA LEU A 20 29.93 -12.45 -6.87
C LEU A 20 31.39 -12.00 -6.82
N LYS A 21 31.64 -10.78 -7.31
CA LYS A 21 33.01 -10.22 -7.35
C LYS A 21 33.52 -9.98 -5.93
N GLY A 22 34.74 -10.46 -5.65
CA GLY A 22 35.43 -10.26 -4.37
C GLY A 22 35.03 -11.26 -3.28
N VAL A 23 34.06 -12.15 -3.50
CA VAL A 23 33.64 -13.17 -2.56
C VAL A 23 34.41 -14.47 -2.84
N SER A 24 35.08 -15.02 -1.82
CA SER A 24 35.83 -16.27 -1.90
C SER A 24 34.93 -17.48 -1.59
N SER A 25 35.16 -18.59 -2.29
CA SER A 25 34.51 -19.85 -1.95
C SER A 25 35.01 -20.47 -0.66
N LYS A 26 36.24 -20.07 -0.22
CA LYS A 26 36.81 -20.53 1.04
C LYS A 26 36.09 -19.90 2.24
N GLY A 27 35.52 -20.73 3.11
CA GLY A 27 34.77 -20.26 4.28
C GLY A 27 33.44 -19.58 3.93
N PHE A 28 32.97 -19.78 2.71
CA PHE A 28 31.66 -19.22 2.30
C PHE A 28 30.51 -19.82 3.10
N GLU A 29 29.68 -18.93 3.65
CA GLU A 29 28.49 -19.26 4.42
C GLU A 29 27.40 -18.22 4.20
N ILE A 30 26.16 -18.67 4.10
CA ILE A 30 24.95 -17.83 4.04
C ILE A 30 24.49 -17.61 5.48
N LEU A 31 24.48 -16.35 5.93
CA LEU A 31 24.10 -15.98 7.29
C LEU A 31 22.59 -15.86 7.47
N ASP A 32 21.88 -15.39 6.44
CA ASP A 32 20.42 -15.22 6.44
C ASP A 32 19.76 -16.17 5.43
N LYS A 33 19.29 -17.30 5.92
CA LYS A 33 18.68 -18.34 5.08
C LYS A 33 17.27 -17.98 4.57
N ASN A 34 16.65 -16.94 5.10
CA ASN A 34 15.28 -16.54 4.72
C ASN A 34 15.27 -15.49 3.60
N ARG A 35 16.28 -14.60 3.59
CA ARG A 35 16.35 -13.46 2.66
C ARG A 35 17.58 -13.49 1.76
N PHE A 36 18.58 -14.28 2.11
CA PHE A 36 19.82 -14.45 1.34
C PHE A 36 20.62 -13.16 1.12
N GLN A 37 20.41 -12.15 1.96
CA GLN A 37 21.05 -10.83 1.84
C GLN A 37 22.41 -10.75 2.54
N PHE A 38 22.71 -11.68 3.45
CA PHE A 38 23.96 -11.65 4.21
C PHE A 38 24.76 -12.93 3.99
N ILE A 39 26.01 -12.75 3.61
CA ILE A 39 26.97 -13.85 3.41
C ILE A 39 28.31 -13.51 4.06
N LYS A 40 29.11 -14.51 4.33
CA LYS A 40 30.53 -14.33 4.73
C LYS A 40 31.45 -15.29 3.96
N ASP A 41 32.68 -14.92 3.90
CA ASP A 41 33.80 -15.82 3.54
C ASP A 41 34.83 -15.85 4.68
N TYR A 42 36.01 -16.42 4.44
CA TYR A 42 37.05 -16.50 5.46
C TYR A 42 37.63 -15.13 5.87
N LYS A 43 37.37 -14.06 5.13
CA LYS A 43 37.95 -12.74 5.31
C LYS A 43 36.93 -11.65 5.67
N ASN A 44 35.76 -11.71 5.09
CA ASN A 44 34.81 -10.60 5.11
C ASN A 44 33.38 -11.09 5.36
N VAL A 45 32.58 -10.17 5.85
CA VAL A 45 31.11 -10.24 5.86
C VAL A 45 30.59 -9.30 4.79
N TYR A 46 29.57 -9.73 4.05
CA TYR A 46 29.00 -8.96 2.96
C TYR A 46 27.49 -8.80 3.13
N TYR A 47 27.00 -7.64 2.73
CA TYR A 47 25.61 -7.42 2.40
C TYR A 47 25.45 -7.50 0.88
N LEU A 48 24.50 -8.27 0.41
CA LEU A 48 24.19 -8.36 -1.01
C LEU A 48 23.17 -7.28 -1.36
N ASN A 49 23.69 -6.20 -1.91
CA ASN A 49 22.83 -5.12 -2.41
C ASN A 49 22.24 -5.54 -3.75
N GLU A 50 20.94 -5.73 -3.76
CA GLU A 50 20.17 -6.03 -4.96
C GLU A 50 20.01 -4.75 -5.80
N ASN A 51 20.25 -4.82 -7.10
CA ASN A 51 19.98 -3.68 -7.97
C ASN A 51 18.46 -3.41 -8.03
N GLU A 52 18.10 -2.22 -8.47
CA GLU A 52 16.70 -1.78 -8.57
C GLU A 52 15.81 -2.70 -9.41
N ASN A 53 16.38 -3.60 -10.20
CA ASN A 53 15.67 -4.53 -11.07
C ASN A 53 15.56 -5.96 -10.48
N GLY A 54 16.10 -6.21 -9.27
CA GLY A 54 16.07 -7.53 -8.64
C GLY A 54 16.84 -8.64 -9.39
N THR A 55 17.68 -8.26 -10.36
CA THR A 55 18.33 -9.23 -11.26
C THR A 55 19.82 -9.40 -11.03
N THR A 56 20.46 -8.48 -10.32
CA THR A 56 21.89 -8.55 -10.03
C THR A 56 22.19 -8.17 -8.60
N TYR A 57 23.18 -8.85 -8.02
CA TYR A 57 23.61 -8.66 -6.64
C TYR A 57 25.04 -8.10 -6.61
N THR A 58 25.21 -7.02 -5.88
CA THR A 58 26.54 -6.42 -5.63
C THR A 58 26.96 -6.68 -4.20
N PRO A 59 28.03 -7.47 -3.94
CA PRO A 59 28.51 -7.68 -2.60
C PRO A 59 29.15 -6.39 -2.05
N VAL A 60 28.60 -5.87 -0.99
CA VAL A 60 29.14 -4.73 -0.23
C VAL A 60 29.83 -5.26 1.01
N VAL A 61 31.14 -5.02 1.13
CA VAL A 61 31.90 -5.43 2.32
C VAL A 61 31.46 -4.63 3.53
N LEU A 62 31.03 -5.31 4.57
CA LEU A 62 30.73 -4.69 5.86
C LEU A 62 32.03 -4.50 6.65
N ASN A 63 32.46 -3.25 6.82
CA ASN A 63 33.66 -2.91 7.56
C ASN A 63 33.42 -3.00 9.06
N ILE A 64 33.78 -4.13 9.67
CA ILE A 64 33.51 -4.42 11.09
C ILE A 64 34.86 -4.49 11.83
N ASN A 65 35.18 -3.47 12.61
CA ASN A 65 36.41 -3.43 13.37
C ASN A 65 36.45 -4.51 14.45
N GLY A 66 37.50 -5.35 14.39
CA GLY A 66 37.77 -6.37 15.40
C GLY A 66 36.78 -7.55 15.41
N VAL A 67 36.08 -7.81 14.30
CA VAL A 67 35.18 -8.93 14.15
C VAL A 67 35.93 -10.27 14.18
N ASP A 68 35.34 -11.26 14.84
CA ASP A 68 35.74 -12.66 14.71
C ASP A 68 34.86 -13.34 13.66
N ILE A 69 35.30 -13.33 12.40
CA ILE A 69 34.54 -13.85 11.27
C ILE A 69 34.20 -15.34 11.43
N SER A 70 35.06 -16.10 12.09
CA SER A 70 34.88 -17.54 12.28
C SER A 70 33.61 -17.86 13.11
N THR A 71 33.26 -16.99 14.05
CA THR A 71 32.12 -17.13 14.94
C THR A 71 30.97 -16.13 14.62
N PHE A 72 31.15 -15.33 13.57
CA PHE A 72 30.14 -14.32 13.19
C PHE A 72 28.88 -14.98 12.65
N GLU A 73 27.74 -14.68 13.26
CA GLU A 73 26.43 -15.25 12.94
C GLU A 73 25.31 -14.22 13.07
N LEU A 74 24.21 -14.47 12.36
CA LEU A 74 22.97 -13.73 12.53
C LEU A 74 22.31 -14.14 13.85
N VAL A 75 21.84 -13.17 14.64
CA VAL A 75 21.01 -13.47 15.81
C VAL A 75 19.66 -13.98 15.32
N GLU A 76 19.21 -15.10 15.84
CA GLU A 76 18.00 -15.80 15.40
C GLU A 76 16.79 -14.87 15.32
N ASN A 77 16.06 -14.94 14.20
CA ASN A 77 14.86 -14.15 13.89
C ASN A 77 15.04 -12.61 13.86
N SER A 78 16.28 -12.11 13.85
CA SER A 78 16.54 -10.67 13.90
C SER A 78 16.60 -9.98 12.54
N SER A 79 16.59 -10.72 11.42
CA SER A 79 16.62 -10.13 10.09
C SER A 79 15.22 -9.70 9.65
N MET A 80 15.01 -8.38 9.53
CA MET A 80 13.75 -7.73 9.25
C MET A 80 13.92 -6.68 8.14
N GLY A 81 14.38 -7.11 6.95
CA GLY A 81 14.57 -6.22 5.81
C GLY A 81 15.76 -5.29 5.99
N ILE A 82 15.50 -4.06 6.41
CA ILE A 82 16.53 -3.02 6.53
C ILE A 82 17.33 -3.07 7.84
N HIS A 83 17.00 -3.96 8.77
CA HIS A 83 17.67 -4.08 10.08
C HIS A 83 17.94 -5.54 10.44
N ALA A 84 19.06 -5.78 11.13
CA ALA A 84 19.41 -7.09 11.66
C ALA A 84 20.41 -7.00 12.82
N TYR A 85 20.33 -7.96 13.77
CA TYR A 85 21.37 -8.14 14.77
C TYR A 85 22.27 -9.30 14.40
N PHE A 86 23.58 -9.10 14.59
CA PHE A 86 24.62 -10.10 14.46
C PHE A 86 25.43 -10.20 15.74
N LYS A 87 26.11 -11.31 15.91
CA LYS A 87 27.07 -11.49 16.99
C LYS A 87 28.24 -12.33 16.54
N ASP A 88 29.36 -12.15 17.23
CA ASP A 88 30.50 -13.07 17.23
C ASP A 88 30.78 -13.55 18.66
N SER A 89 31.87 -14.25 18.87
CA SER A 89 32.27 -14.73 20.19
C SER A 89 32.50 -13.62 21.24
N ARG A 90 32.68 -12.37 20.80
CA ARG A 90 33.11 -11.23 21.63
C ARG A 90 32.13 -10.06 21.66
N ASN A 91 31.34 -9.88 20.61
CA ASN A 91 30.57 -8.66 20.41
C ASN A 91 29.21 -8.94 19.80
N VAL A 92 28.29 -7.97 19.96
CA VAL A 92 27.02 -7.87 19.24
C VAL A 92 27.08 -6.68 18.30
N TYR A 93 26.45 -6.81 17.14
CA TYR A 93 26.41 -5.79 16.10
C TYR A 93 24.99 -5.55 15.65
N PHE A 94 24.68 -4.33 15.24
CA PHE A 94 23.43 -3.94 14.63
C PHE A 94 23.68 -3.44 13.21
N PHE A 95 23.00 -4.04 12.25
CA PHE A 95 23.02 -3.63 10.85
C PHE A 95 21.80 -2.78 10.53
N THR A 96 22.00 -1.75 9.72
CA THR A 96 20.93 -0.91 9.17
C THR A 96 21.25 -0.51 7.74
N THR A 97 20.20 -0.41 6.92
CA THR A 97 20.28 0.16 5.57
C THR A 97 19.08 1.08 5.34
N SER A 98 19.25 2.11 4.51
CA SER A 98 18.21 3.02 4.07
C SER A 98 18.38 3.36 2.60
N ASN A 99 17.39 3.03 1.79
CA ASN A 99 17.40 3.36 0.36
C ASN A 99 17.30 4.88 0.11
N ALA A 100 16.57 5.60 0.98
CA ALA A 100 16.41 7.05 0.87
C ALA A 100 17.72 7.81 1.12
N SER A 101 18.58 7.26 2.00
CA SER A 101 19.84 7.90 2.41
C SER A 101 21.09 7.22 1.86
N ASN A 102 20.96 6.14 1.07
CA ASN A 102 22.08 5.27 0.62
C ASN A 102 23.00 4.80 1.77
N ILE A 103 22.44 4.59 2.94
CA ILE A 103 23.19 4.14 4.12
C ILE A 103 23.22 2.60 4.12
N ILE A 104 24.41 2.03 4.24
CA ILE A 104 24.66 0.61 4.56
C ILE A 104 25.67 0.61 5.69
N GLU A 105 25.24 0.33 6.90
CA GLU A 105 26.09 0.40 8.08
C GLU A 105 25.91 -0.79 9.00
N ILE A 106 27.00 -1.17 9.65
CA ILE A 106 27.00 -2.09 10.77
C ILE A 106 27.74 -1.46 11.95
N ARG A 107 27.07 -1.41 13.09
CA ARG A 107 27.59 -0.76 14.30
C ARG A 107 27.69 -1.76 15.44
N LYS A 108 28.73 -1.61 16.27
CA LYS A 108 28.86 -2.41 17.49
C LYS A 108 27.82 -1.97 18.52
N VAL A 109 27.09 -2.94 19.08
CA VAL A 109 26.19 -2.70 20.22
C VAL A 109 27.04 -2.71 21.50
N ASN A 110 27.32 -1.50 21.99
CA ASN A 110 28.20 -1.34 23.13
C ASN A 110 27.64 -2.01 24.40
N VAL A 111 28.52 -2.64 25.18
CA VAL A 111 28.24 -3.35 26.45
C VAL A 111 27.29 -4.54 26.35
N ALA A 112 26.89 -4.95 25.16
CA ALA A 112 26.06 -6.14 24.97
C ALA A 112 26.88 -7.43 25.17
N ASP A 113 26.32 -8.38 25.92
CA ASP A 113 26.90 -9.69 26.13
C ASP A 113 26.46 -10.66 25.01
N PRO A 114 27.35 -11.06 24.08
CA PRO A 114 26.95 -11.92 22.97
C PRO A 114 26.49 -13.32 23.40
N LYS A 115 26.87 -13.78 24.61
CA LYS A 115 26.45 -15.10 25.11
C LYS A 115 24.98 -15.15 25.49
N THR A 116 24.44 -14.05 26.00
CA THR A 116 23.07 -13.97 26.50
C THR A 116 22.18 -13.11 25.61
N PHE A 117 22.76 -12.45 24.60
CA PHE A 117 22.01 -11.57 23.71
C PHE A 117 21.00 -12.32 22.85
N LYS A 118 19.77 -11.81 22.86
CA LYS A 118 18.64 -12.31 22.05
C LYS A 118 17.90 -11.15 21.43
N TYR A 119 17.36 -11.41 20.25
CA TYR A 119 16.34 -10.55 19.67
C TYR A 119 15.02 -10.73 20.43
N SER A 120 14.36 -9.65 20.83
CA SER A 120 13.16 -9.72 21.68
C SER A 120 11.84 -9.52 20.92
N GLY A 121 11.85 -9.79 19.61
CA GLY A 121 10.69 -9.67 18.72
C GLY A 121 10.38 -8.23 18.29
N TYR A 122 10.06 -8.05 17.01
CA TYR A 122 9.76 -6.79 16.32
C TYR A 122 10.88 -5.73 16.27
N TYR A 123 11.28 -5.48 15.09
CA TYR A 123 12.16 -4.51 14.42
C TYR A 123 13.35 -3.93 15.17
N TYR A 124 13.27 -3.60 16.46
CA TYR A 124 14.26 -2.70 17.05
C TYR A 124 14.88 -3.14 18.38
N TYR A 125 14.25 -4.09 19.10
CA TYR A 125 14.72 -4.46 20.42
C TYR A 125 15.61 -5.70 20.42
N GLY A 126 16.78 -5.56 21.03
CA GLY A 126 17.58 -6.66 21.52
C GLY A 126 17.71 -6.63 23.03
N LYS A 127 18.00 -7.74 23.67
CA LYS A 127 18.32 -7.78 25.10
C LYS A 127 19.33 -8.85 25.44
N ASP A 128 20.12 -8.58 26.45
CA ASP A 128 20.90 -9.58 27.20
C ASP A 128 20.34 -9.72 28.62
N ASP A 129 21.03 -10.46 29.49
CA ASP A 129 20.59 -10.68 30.87
C ASP A 129 20.53 -9.41 31.73
N LYS A 130 21.23 -8.34 31.32
CA LYS A 130 21.38 -7.10 32.09
C LYS A 130 20.70 -5.89 31.47
N ASN A 131 20.65 -5.84 30.15
CA ASN A 131 20.28 -4.63 29.44
C ASN A 131 19.27 -4.92 28.31
N VAL A 132 18.48 -3.91 27.97
CA VAL A 132 17.67 -3.83 26.76
C VAL A 132 18.36 -2.83 25.80
N TYR A 133 18.34 -3.14 24.53
CA TYR A 133 18.93 -2.34 23.47
C TYR A 133 17.85 -1.97 22.46
N LEU A 134 17.96 -0.76 21.94
CA LEU A 134 17.18 -0.25 20.85
C LEU A 134 18.16 0.12 19.73
N PHE A 135 18.15 -0.63 18.64
CA PHE A 135 19.22 -0.57 17.63
C PHE A 135 20.58 -0.92 18.26
N ASP A 136 21.57 -0.06 18.03
CA ASP A 136 22.92 -0.19 18.61
C ASP A 136 23.08 0.46 19.99
N LYS A 137 21.99 1.10 20.53
CA LYS A 137 22.06 1.86 21.78
C LYS A 137 21.36 1.15 22.94
N ARG A 138 21.96 1.25 24.13
CA ARG A 138 21.32 0.79 25.36
C ARG A 138 20.09 1.64 25.69
N ALA A 139 18.97 0.99 25.92
CA ALA A 139 17.74 1.62 26.41
C ALA A 139 17.87 1.84 27.94
N ASN A 140 18.27 3.07 28.33
CA ASN A 140 18.52 3.37 29.73
C ASN A 140 17.24 3.38 30.58
N GLY A 141 17.32 2.81 31.78
CA GLY A 141 16.22 2.82 32.75
C GLY A 141 15.24 1.64 32.61
N ILE A 142 15.40 0.79 31.58
CA ILE A 142 14.59 -0.41 31.37
C ILE A 142 15.27 -1.62 32.05
N ASP A 143 14.50 -2.35 32.82
CA ASP A 143 14.95 -3.59 33.48
C ASP A 143 14.80 -4.79 32.53
N ALA A 144 15.91 -5.36 32.09
CA ALA A 144 15.92 -6.45 31.12
C ALA A 144 15.23 -7.73 31.57
N ARG A 145 15.19 -8.00 32.88
CA ARG A 145 14.58 -9.22 33.44
C ARG A 145 13.07 -9.21 33.40
N THR A 146 12.49 -8.02 33.55
CA THR A 146 11.02 -7.82 33.56
C THR A 146 10.50 -7.12 32.33
N PHE A 147 11.39 -6.88 31.33
CA PHE A 147 11.01 -6.27 30.06
C PHE A 147 10.02 -7.13 29.31
N GLU A 148 8.90 -6.51 28.97
CA GLU A 148 7.81 -7.09 28.18
C GLU A 148 7.39 -6.09 27.09
N LYS A 149 7.29 -6.57 25.87
CA LYS A 149 6.73 -5.80 24.78
C LYS A 149 5.20 -5.87 24.84
N VAL A 150 4.54 -4.72 24.71
CA VAL A 150 3.07 -4.61 24.72
C VAL A 150 2.54 -4.48 23.29
N SER A 151 3.15 -3.64 22.47
CA SER A 151 2.78 -3.43 21.07
C SER A 151 4.00 -3.08 20.22
N TYR A 152 3.76 -2.60 19.00
CA TYR A 152 4.83 -2.19 18.08
C TYR A 152 5.79 -1.16 18.72
N ASN A 153 5.26 -0.13 19.37
CA ASN A 153 6.02 0.99 19.93
C ASN A 153 5.90 1.14 21.45
N ILE A 154 5.19 0.26 22.13
CA ILE A 154 5.03 0.29 23.60
C ILE A 154 5.64 -0.94 24.24
N ALA A 155 6.41 -0.72 25.31
CA ALA A 155 6.98 -1.74 26.15
C ALA A 155 6.79 -1.40 27.63
N LYS A 156 6.86 -2.39 28.51
CA LYS A 156 6.79 -2.21 29.98
C LYS A 156 7.84 -3.04 30.69
N ASP A 157 8.13 -2.65 31.93
CA ASP A 157 8.92 -3.42 32.88
C ASP A 157 8.43 -3.19 34.32
N LYS A 158 9.15 -3.68 35.31
CA LYS A 158 8.80 -3.43 36.74
C LYS A 158 8.79 -1.96 37.13
N ASN A 159 9.44 -1.08 36.35
CA ASN A 159 9.57 0.34 36.66
C ASN A 159 8.52 1.20 35.99
N GLY A 160 7.82 0.71 34.95
CA GLY A 160 6.76 1.46 34.26
C GLY A 160 6.55 1.08 32.79
N LEU A 161 5.89 2.00 32.10
CA LEU A 161 5.54 1.91 30.68
C LEU A 161 6.43 2.85 29.87
N TYR A 162 6.85 2.41 28.69
CA TYR A 162 7.74 3.13 27.80
C TYR A 162 7.17 3.15 26.39
N ILE A 163 7.30 4.28 25.68
CA ILE A 163 6.99 4.41 24.26
C ILE A 163 8.27 4.65 23.47
N LEU A 164 8.28 4.15 22.25
CA LEU A 164 9.33 4.40 21.27
C LEU A 164 9.02 5.68 20.51
N GLU A 165 9.96 6.61 20.53
CA GLU A 165 9.89 7.84 19.72
C GLU A 165 10.94 7.77 18.62
N SER A 166 10.50 7.90 17.36
CA SER A 166 11.42 8.08 16.24
C SER A 166 12.05 9.48 16.30
N ILE A 167 13.37 9.53 16.22
CA ILE A 167 14.14 10.78 16.07
C ILE A 167 14.37 11.04 14.58
N ASN A 168 14.70 9.98 13.84
CA ASN A 168 14.86 9.96 12.39
C ASN A 168 14.75 8.50 11.90
N GLU A 169 14.92 8.24 10.60
CA GLU A 169 14.80 6.90 9.98
C GLU A 169 15.73 5.84 10.60
N CYS A 170 16.87 6.24 11.17
CA CYS A 170 17.88 5.35 11.71
C CYS A 170 18.09 5.49 13.23
N GLU A 171 17.29 6.30 13.90
CA GLU A 171 17.45 6.57 15.33
C GLU A 171 16.10 6.70 16.04
N MET A 172 15.97 5.93 17.12
CA MET A 172 14.82 5.98 18.03
C MET A 172 15.32 6.10 19.47
N ARG A 173 14.43 6.59 20.33
CA ARG A 173 14.65 6.60 21.77
C ARG A 173 13.45 6.07 22.52
N THR A 174 13.68 5.62 23.75
CA THR A 174 12.62 5.24 24.67
C THR A 174 12.26 6.41 25.57
N LYS A 175 10.97 6.68 25.72
CA LYS A 175 10.44 7.67 26.67
C LYS A 175 9.55 6.95 27.67
N LYS A 176 9.84 7.14 28.96
CA LYS A 176 8.98 6.63 30.02
C LYS A 176 7.70 7.45 30.06
N LEU A 177 6.56 6.76 29.98
CA LEU A 177 5.25 7.39 30.05
C LEU A 177 4.89 7.70 31.52
N LYS A 178 4.34 8.92 31.73
CA LYS A 178 3.78 9.35 32.99
C LYS A 178 2.35 9.79 32.73
N ILE A 179 1.40 8.94 33.10
CA ILE A 179 -0.04 9.19 32.90
C ILE A 179 -0.71 8.98 34.25
N ASP A 180 -1.50 9.95 34.67
CA ASP A 180 -2.17 9.89 35.95
C ASP A 180 -3.18 8.75 36.00
N GLY A 181 -3.07 7.93 37.07
CA GLY A 181 -3.93 6.78 37.28
C GLY A 181 -3.62 5.54 36.41
N LEU A 182 -2.53 5.55 35.63
CA LEU A 182 -2.08 4.41 34.84
C LEU A 182 -1.57 3.28 35.75
N ASP A 183 -2.14 2.09 35.60
CA ASP A 183 -1.61 0.85 36.19
C ASP A 183 -0.85 0.04 35.10
N TRP A 184 0.43 0.33 34.92
CA TRP A 184 1.24 -0.35 33.90
C TRP A 184 1.38 -1.87 34.10
N LYS A 185 1.11 -2.40 35.33
CA LYS A 185 1.20 -3.83 35.60
C LYS A 185 0.11 -4.61 34.88
N SER A 186 -1.09 -4.07 34.85
CA SER A 186 -2.24 -4.66 34.14
C SER A 186 -2.42 -4.12 32.72
N PHE A 187 -1.51 -3.25 32.24
CA PHE A 187 -1.62 -2.62 30.93
C PHE A 187 -1.40 -3.62 29.81
N VAL A 188 -2.36 -3.69 28.88
CA VAL A 188 -2.35 -4.58 27.71
C VAL A 188 -2.88 -3.87 26.48
N ASN A 189 -2.40 -4.29 25.33
CA ASN A 189 -3.00 -3.93 24.04
C ASN A 189 -4.30 -4.73 23.86
N ILE A 190 -5.36 -4.11 23.37
CA ILE A 190 -6.65 -4.75 23.10
C ILE A 190 -7.00 -4.79 21.61
N ASP A 191 -6.50 -3.85 20.83
CA ASP A 191 -6.60 -3.84 19.38
C ASP A 191 -5.78 -2.65 18.83
N ASP A 192 -5.04 -2.82 17.73
CA ASP A 192 -4.20 -1.82 17.07
C ASP A 192 -3.69 -0.70 18.00
N ASP A 193 -4.35 0.47 17.98
CA ASP A 193 -3.98 1.66 18.77
C ASP A 193 -4.68 1.74 20.13
N TYR A 194 -5.50 0.74 20.49
CA TYR A 194 -6.24 0.74 21.76
C TYR A 194 -5.59 -0.13 22.82
N TYR A 195 -5.58 0.40 24.03
CA TYR A 195 -4.99 -0.26 25.21
C TYR A 195 -5.92 -0.11 26.42
N LYS A 196 -5.75 -0.98 27.39
CA LYS A 196 -6.41 -0.86 28.68
C LYS A 196 -5.51 -1.28 29.83
N ASP A 197 -5.79 -0.75 30.99
CA ASP A 197 -5.38 -1.31 32.26
C ASP A 197 -6.63 -1.74 33.07
N LYS A 198 -6.47 -2.07 34.31
CA LYS A 198 -7.61 -2.49 35.18
C LYS A 198 -8.62 -1.37 35.45
N ASN A 199 -8.27 -0.10 35.19
CA ASN A 199 -9.07 1.06 35.56
C ASN A 199 -9.55 1.87 34.36
N ASN A 200 -8.77 1.92 33.26
CA ASN A 200 -8.98 2.88 32.18
C ASN A 200 -8.73 2.26 30.80
N VAL A 201 -9.24 2.92 29.77
CA VAL A 201 -8.94 2.69 28.36
C VAL A 201 -8.06 3.81 27.83
N TYR A 202 -7.18 3.49 26.89
CA TYR A 202 -6.23 4.41 26.30
C TYR A 202 -6.21 4.26 24.78
N TYR A 203 -5.85 5.34 24.12
CA TYR A 203 -5.62 5.41 22.66
C TYR A 203 -4.23 5.95 22.39
N GLU A 204 -3.48 5.30 21.50
CA GLU A 204 -2.15 5.73 21.08
C GLU A 204 -2.23 6.48 19.74
N SER A 205 -1.61 7.64 19.68
CA SER A 205 -1.45 8.42 18.46
C SER A 205 -0.21 9.30 18.56
N ASP A 206 0.51 9.46 17.46
CA ASP A 206 1.68 10.34 17.36
C ASP A 206 2.75 10.08 18.45
N ASN A 207 3.01 8.81 18.75
CA ASN A 207 3.92 8.39 19.83
C ASN A 207 3.53 8.93 21.21
N ASN A 208 2.25 9.15 21.44
CA ASN A 208 1.69 9.49 22.75
C ASN A 208 0.52 8.57 23.09
N LEU A 209 0.35 8.33 24.37
CA LEU A 209 -0.75 7.53 24.89
C LEU A 209 -1.73 8.47 25.60
N TYR A 210 -2.96 8.48 25.16
CA TYR A 210 -4.03 9.33 25.68
C TYR A 210 -5.06 8.47 26.42
N LYS A 211 -5.42 8.86 27.62
CA LYS A 211 -6.53 8.26 28.32
C LYS A 211 -7.85 8.65 27.66
N ILE A 212 -8.74 7.68 27.44
CA ILE A 212 -10.11 7.97 27.01
C ILE A 212 -10.91 8.31 28.25
N GLU A 213 -11.16 9.59 28.45
CA GLU A 213 -11.77 10.07 29.69
C GLU A 213 -13.20 9.57 29.87
N ASN A 214 -13.46 9.02 31.08
CA ASN A 214 -14.76 8.53 31.51
C ASN A 214 -15.31 7.34 30.70
N ALA A 215 -14.49 6.63 29.93
CA ALA A 215 -14.93 5.41 29.25
C ALA A 215 -15.29 4.32 30.25
N ASP A 216 -16.45 3.70 30.08
CA ASP A 216 -16.87 2.54 30.88
C ASP A 216 -16.13 1.28 30.38
N LEU A 217 -15.07 0.90 31.08
CA LEU A 217 -14.22 -0.22 30.73
C LEU A 217 -14.96 -1.56 30.54
N LYS A 218 -16.10 -1.75 31.21
CA LYS A 218 -16.88 -3.00 31.15
C LYS A 218 -17.66 -3.14 29.86
N THR A 219 -18.07 -2.02 29.28
CA THR A 219 -18.89 -1.97 28.05
C THR A 219 -18.15 -1.38 26.88
N PHE A 220 -16.86 -1.07 27.04
CA PHE A 220 -16.06 -0.50 25.97
C PHE A 220 -15.86 -1.50 24.83
N GLU A 221 -16.17 -1.07 23.62
CA GLU A 221 -16.12 -1.84 22.38
C GLU A 221 -15.49 -1.00 21.27
N ILE A 222 -14.57 -1.59 20.52
CA ILE A 222 -13.96 -1.00 19.34
C ILE A 222 -14.86 -1.32 18.15
N LEU A 223 -15.32 -0.30 17.45
CA LEU A 223 -16.29 -0.44 16.36
C LEU A 223 -15.62 -0.63 15.01
N ASP A 224 -14.46 -0.02 14.82
CA ASP A 224 -13.73 -0.06 13.56
C ASP A 224 -12.25 0.20 13.82
N SER A 225 -11.43 -0.79 13.54
CA SER A 225 -9.96 -0.70 13.57
C SER A 225 -9.36 -0.53 12.17
N SER A 226 -10.19 -0.52 11.11
CA SER A 226 -9.68 -0.30 9.76
C SER A 226 -9.25 1.15 9.58
N TYR A 227 -8.02 1.35 9.15
CA TYR A 227 -7.44 2.66 8.83
C TYR A 227 -8.19 3.34 7.67
N THR A 228 -9.29 4.00 7.98
CA THR A 228 -10.14 4.67 6.98
C THR A 228 -9.68 6.10 6.66
N GLY A 229 -8.58 6.56 7.25
CA GLY A 229 -8.09 7.93 7.11
C GLY A 229 -8.82 8.98 7.96
N TYR A 230 -9.95 8.63 8.59
CA TYR A 230 -10.78 9.55 9.38
C TYR A 230 -10.84 9.19 10.88
N GLY A 231 -9.88 8.41 11.37
CA GLY A 231 -9.81 7.99 12.77
C GLY A 231 -10.60 6.72 13.07
N ASN A 232 -10.42 6.21 14.29
CA ASN A 232 -11.00 4.96 14.78
C ASN A 232 -12.17 5.25 15.71
N PHE A 233 -13.28 4.53 15.49
CA PHE A 233 -14.45 4.62 16.36
C PHE A 233 -14.45 3.55 17.43
N SER A 234 -14.81 3.98 18.63
CA SER A 234 -15.13 3.09 19.75
C SER A 234 -16.36 3.60 20.49
N LYS A 235 -16.96 2.77 21.31
CA LYS A 235 -18.12 3.13 22.14
C LYS A 235 -18.06 2.47 23.49
N ASP A 236 -18.83 2.99 24.41
CA ASP A 236 -19.34 2.28 25.57
C ASP A 236 -20.87 2.35 25.62
N LYS A 237 -21.47 1.97 26.74
CA LYS A 237 -22.93 1.98 26.91
C LYS A 237 -23.57 3.37 26.73
N ASP A 238 -22.80 4.45 26.96
CA ASP A 238 -23.31 5.81 27.05
C ASP A 238 -22.82 6.72 25.89
N TYR A 239 -21.61 6.47 25.37
CA TYR A 239 -20.94 7.39 24.46
C TYR A 239 -20.25 6.70 23.26
N ILE A 240 -20.11 7.50 22.19
CA ILE A 240 -19.23 7.21 21.06
C ILE A 240 -17.94 8.01 21.23
N TYR A 241 -16.84 7.41 20.82
CA TYR A 241 -15.52 8.03 20.80
C TYR A 241 -14.94 7.99 19.40
N LEU A 242 -14.27 9.05 19.00
CA LEU A 242 -13.43 9.12 17.81
C LEU A 242 -11.99 9.29 18.28
N ASN A 243 -11.17 8.26 18.09
CA ASN A 243 -9.86 8.15 18.71
C ASN A 243 -9.99 8.20 20.26
N ASN A 244 -9.40 9.21 20.89
CA ASN A 244 -9.52 9.43 22.33
C ASN A 244 -10.59 10.47 22.73
N LYS A 245 -11.31 11.04 21.75
CA LYS A 245 -12.25 12.14 21.98
C LYS A 245 -13.68 11.64 22.07
N LYS A 246 -14.34 11.95 23.18
CA LYS A 246 -15.76 11.70 23.36
C LYS A 246 -16.61 12.59 22.46
N LEU A 247 -17.60 12.02 21.80
CA LEU A 247 -18.55 12.71 20.93
C LEU A 247 -19.85 12.90 21.70
N GLU A 248 -20.00 14.06 22.33
CA GLU A 248 -21.15 14.33 23.24
C GLU A 248 -22.48 14.52 22.49
N GLU A 249 -22.42 14.95 21.23
CA GLU A 249 -23.60 15.21 20.40
C GLU A 249 -24.19 13.94 19.78
N ILE A 250 -23.48 12.81 19.83
CA ILE A 250 -23.86 11.55 19.17
C ILE A 250 -24.54 10.60 20.16
N ASP A 251 -25.72 10.12 19.79
CA ASP A 251 -26.42 9.10 20.55
C ASP A 251 -25.83 7.72 20.32
N ALA A 252 -25.14 7.16 21.33
CA ALA A 252 -24.43 5.89 21.21
C ALA A 252 -25.35 4.69 20.89
N LYS A 253 -26.64 4.74 21.26
CA LYS A 253 -27.58 3.64 21.05
C LYS A 253 -28.04 3.52 19.60
N THR A 254 -28.03 4.63 18.88
CA THR A 254 -28.51 4.69 17.49
C THR A 254 -27.42 5.05 16.51
N PHE A 255 -26.17 5.10 16.98
CA PHE A 255 -25.00 5.37 16.14
C PHE A 255 -24.83 4.34 15.04
N GLU A 256 -24.55 4.82 13.85
CA GLU A 256 -24.21 4.01 12.67
C GLU A 256 -23.16 4.73 11.83
N LYS A 257 -22.11 4.02 11.44
CA LYS A 257 -21.15 4.46 10.43
C LYS A 257 -21.71 4.18 9.06
N MET A 258 -21.88 5.21 8.25
CA MET A 258 -22.48 5.11 6.91
C MET A 258 -21.41 4.90 5.84
N GLN A 259 -20.34 5.71 5.87
CA GLN A 259 -19.18 5.66 4.98
C GLN A 259 -17.93 6.09 5.74
N ALA A 260 -16.78 6.15 5.09
CA ALA A 260 -15.50 6.52 5.71
C ALA A 260 -15.58 7.82 6.53
N ASN A 261 -16.26 8.84 6.03
CA ASN A 261 -16.39 10.16 6.65
C ASN A 261 -17.82 10.56 7.03
N LEU A 262 -18.78 9.63 7.00
CA LEU A 262 -20.18 9.88 7.34
C LEU A 262 -20.65 8.96 8.46
N ILE A 263 -21.28 9.56 9.45
CA ILE A 263 -21.95 8.87 10.55
C ILE A 263 -23.38 9.40 10.71
N ARG A 264 -24.26 8.62 11.31
CA ARG A 264 -25.60 9.04 11.71
C ARG A 264 -25.98 8.53 13.08
N ASP A 265 -26.96 9.18 13.66
CA ASP A 265 -27.72 8.73 14.82
C ASP A 265 -29.21 9.09 14.68
N LYS A 266 -30.01 8.94 15.73
CA LYS A 266 -31.43 9.35 15.72
C LYS A 266 -31.65 10.85 15.48
N ASN A 267 -30.64 11.69 15.69
CA ASN A 267 -30.75 13.15 15.61
C ASN A 267 -30.36 13.68 14.23
N GLY A 268 -29.53 12.96 13.46
CA GLY A 268 -29.11 13.44 12.13
C GLY A 268 -27.98 12.64 11.50
N ILE A 269 -27.46 13.24 10.42
CA ILE A 269 -26.25 12.78 9.72
C ILE A 269 -25.15 13.81 9.97
N TYR A 270 -23.94 13.30 10.16
CA TYR A 270 -22.77 14.12 10.47
C TYR A 270 -21.61 13.72 9.57
N LYS A 271 -20.84 14.72 9.16
CA LYS A 271 -19.59 14.55 8.43
C LYS A 271 -18.41 14.66 9.38
N ILE A 272 -17.42 13.82 9.18
CA ILE A 272 -16.13 13.91 9.86
C ILE A 272 -15.22 14.75 8.99
N GLU A 273 -14.65 15.81 9.55
CA GLU A 273 -13.69 16.69 8.88
C GLU A 273 -12.39 16.77 9.67
N GLU A 274 -11.26 16.96 8.97
CA GLU A 274 -9.99 17.27 9.63
C GLU A 274 -10.07 18.64 10.32
N ASP A 275 -9.50 18.72 11.53
CA ASP A 275 -9.50 19.93 12.37
C ASP A 275 -8.07 20.41 12.64
N GLY A 276 -7.46 21.01 11.63
CA GLY A 276 -6.20 21.75 11.77
C GLY A 276 -4.95 20.93 12.07
N GLY A 277 -4.93 19.64 11.80
CA GLY A 277 -3.75 18.79 11.95
C GLY A 277 -3.99 17.32 11.68
N LYS A 278 -2.93 16.60 11.34
CA LYS A 278 -2.97 15.16 11.10
C LYS A 278 -3.61 14.45 12.31
N TYR A 279 -4.63 13.63 12.06
CA TYR A 279 -5.40 12.86 13.07
C TYR A 279 -6.25 13.69 14.06
N LYS A 280 -6.48 14.98 13.80
CA LYS A 280 -7.47 15.77 14.53
C LYS A 280 -8.74 15.89 13.72
N PHE A 281 -9.86 15.48 14.29
CA PHE A 281 -11.15 15.44 13.60
C PHE A 281 -12.21 16.19 14.40
N LYS A 282 -13.17 16.74 13.67
CA LYS A 282 -14.40 17.33 14.21
C LYS A 282 -15.60 16.73 13.49
N ILE A 283 -16.75 16.78 14.14
CA ILE A 283 -18.02 16.36 13.57
C ILE A 283 -18.82 17.58 13.17
N VAL A 284 -19.33 17.57 11.94
CA VAL A 284 -20.12 18.66 11.38
C VAL A 284 -21.50 18.11 11.00
N PRO A 285 -22.60 18.63 11.57
CA PRO A 285 -23.93 18.19 11.20
C PRO A 285 -24.25 18.56 9.75
N ILE A 286 -24.80 17.60 9.00
CA ILE A 286 -25.27 17.85 7.64
C ILE A 286 -26.74 18.21 7.70
N ASN A 287 -27.06 19.44 7.31
CA ASN A 287 -28.44 19.91 7.23
C ASN A 287 -29.08 19.37 5.95
N ALA A 288 -29.63 18.16 6.02
CA ALA A 288 -30.24 17.48 4.90
C ALA A 288 -31.78 17.44 5.05
N ARG A 289 -32.51 17.97 4.05
CA ARG A 289 -33.96 17.86 3.96
C ARG A 289 -34.35 16.50 3.38
N MET A 290 -34.13 15.40 4.13
CA MET A 290 -34.45 14.04 3.72
C MET A 290 -34.90 13.21 4.92
N ASP A 291 -35.53 12.07 4.67
CA ASP A 291 -35.79 11.07 5.72
C ASP A 291 -34.55 10.22 5.97
N PHE A 292 -33.65 10.75 6.81
CA PHE A 292 -32.40 10.08 7.14
C PHE A 292 -32.57 8.80 7.98
N LYS A 293 -33.73 8.59 8.59
CA LYS A 293 -34.00 7.39 9.42
C LYS A 293 -34.07 6.12 8.57
N ASN A 294 -34.69 6.25 7.37
CA ASN A 294 -34.84 5.15 6.41
C ASN A 294 -33.76 5.17 5.30
N LEU A 295 -32.76 6.04 5.43
CA LEU A 295 -31.71 6.18 4.42
C LEU A 295 -30.79 4.95 4.42
N LYS A 296 -30.68 4.28 3.26
CA LYS A 296 -29.79 3.14 3.03
C LYS A 296 -28.61 3.58 2.21
N ASN A 297 -27.41 3.16 2.62
CA ASN A 297 -26.19 3.30 1.83
C ASN A 297 -26.20 2.29 0.69
N LEU A 298 -25.90 2.73 -0.53
CA LEU A 298 -25.79 1.91 -1.74
C LEU A 298 -24.35 1.82 -2.26
N ASP A 299 -23.38 2.34 -1.51
CA ASP A 299 -21.96 2.54 -1.87
C ASP A 299 -21.72 3.70 -2.85
N TRP A 300 -20.45 4.03 -3.07
CA TRP A 300 -19.96 5.06 -4.02
C TRP A 300 -20.71 6.41 -3.94
N GLY A 301 -21.11 6.79 -2.72
CA GLY A 301 -21.80 8.06 -2.48
C GLY A 301 -23.30 8.05 -2.78
N TYR A 302 -23.87 6.92 -3.22
CA TYR A 302 -25.31 6.82 -3.43
C TYR A 302 -26.04 6.32 -2.18
N PHE A 303 -27.19 6.96 -1.95
CA PHE A 303 -28.08 6.64 -0.83
C PHE A 303 -29.52 6.62 -1.32
N LYS A 304 -30.35 5.83 -0.67
CA LYS A 304 -31.79 5.82 -0.94
C LYS A 304 -32.64 5.80 0.31
N ASP A 305 -33.74 6.54 0.31
CA ASP A 305 -34.86 6.32 1.19
C ASP A 305 -35.98 5.53 0.44
N ASP A 306 -37.17 5.43 1.01
CA ASP A 306 -38.27 4.67 0.40
C ASP A 306 -38.77 5.27 -0.92
N LYS A 307 -38.48 6.54 -1.21
CA LYS A 307 -39.02 7.29 -2.33
C LYS A 307 -38.00 7.92 -3.27
N HIS A 308 -36.77 8.19 -2.76
CA HIS A 308 -35.83 9.03 -3.46
C HIS A 308 -34.43 8.42 -3.44
N ILE A 309 -33.64 8.83 -4.42
CA ILE A 309 -32.20 8.56 -4.50
C ILE A 309 -31.46 9.86 -4.26
N TYR A 310 -30.38 9.77 -3.49
CA TYR A 310 -29.49 10.87 -3.18
C TYR A 310 -28.06 10.51 -3.53
N TYR A 311 -27.28 11.53 -3.84
CA TYR A 311 -25.84 11.42 -4.03
C TYR A 311 -25.11 12.35 -3.06
N PHE A 312 -24.19 11.81 -2.29
CA PHE A 312 -23.32 12.59 -1.42
C PHE A 312 -22.05 12.94 -2.18
N ASN A 313 -21.84 14.22 -2.49
CA ASN A 313 -20.70 14.70 -3.29
C ASN A 313 -19.45 15.01 -2.47
N GLY A 314 -19.38 14.56 -1.20
CA GLY A 314 -18.31 14.85 -0.26
C GLY A 314 -18.61 16.03 0.67
N ASP A 315 -19.63 16.83 0.39
CA ASP A 315 -20.03 18.00 1.18
C ASP A 315 -21.52 17.97 1.57
N LYS A 316 -22.38 17.68 0.63
CA LYS A 316 -23.84 17.66 0.84
C LYS A 316 -24.51 16.51 0.09
N PHE A 317 -25.73 16.19 0.53
CA PHE A 317 -26.61 15.30 -0.20
C PHE A 317 -27.37 16.07 -1.28
N GLU A 318 -27.34 15.57 -2.50
CA GLU A 318 -28.11 16.08 -3.63
C GLU A 318 -29.12 15.02 -4.06
N LYS A 319 -30.40 15.39 -4.07
CA LYS A 319 -31.46 14.51 -4.58
C LYS A 319 -31.32 14.35 -6.08
N ILE A 320 -31.36 13.10 -6.56
CA ILE A 320 -31.32 12.82 -7.98
C ILE A 320 -32.77 12.89 -8.53
N GLU A 321 -33.10 14.00 -9.16
CA GLU A 321 -34.45 14.23 -9.65
C GLU A 321 -34.85 13.24 -10.75
N GLY A 322 -36.03 12.61 -10.56
CA GLY A 322 -36.60 11.65 -11.49
C GLY A 322 -35.96 10.24 -11.46
N ALA A 323 -35.05 9.95 -10.51
CA ALA A 323 -34.60 8.60 -10.29
C ALA A 323 -35.65 7.75 -9.60
N ASP A 324 -35.86 6.52 -10.08
CA ASP A 324 -36.82 5.57 -9.51
C ASP A 324 -36.16 4.72 -8.41
N ALA A 325 -36.44 5.04 -7.16
CA ALA A 325 -35.83 4.36 -6.02
C ALA A 325 -36.15 2.85 -5.97
N SER A 326 -37.27 2.40 -6.54
CA SER A 326 -37.70 1.01 -6.48
C SER A 326 -36.83 0.08 -7.35
N SER A 327 -36.34 0.61 -8.48
CA SER A 327 -35.51 -0.11 -9.45
C SER A 327 -34.07 0.35 -9.49
N PHE A 328 -33.64 1.22 -8.58
CA PHE A 328 -32.28 1.75 -8.55
C PHE A 328 -31.29 0.72 -8.03
N GLU A 329 -30.33 0.36 -8.87
CA GLU A 329 -29.32 -0.67 -8.57
C GLU A 329 -27.96 -0.33 -9.18
N LYS A 330 -26.90 -0.91 -8.62
CA LYS A 330 -25.54 -0.82 -9.16
C LYS A 330 -25.41 -1.66 -10.41
N VAL A 331 -24.80 -1.14 -11.44
CA VAL A 331 -24.38 -1.92 -12.61
C VAL A 331 -23.20 -2.82 -12.18
N LYS A 332 -23.34 -4.12 -12.41
CA LYS A 332 -22.37 -5.12 -11.96
C LYS A 332 -20.95 -4.79 -12.46
N TYR A 333 -19.96 -4.91 -11.59
CA TYR A 333 -18.54 -4.63 -11.89
C TYR A 333 -18.20 -3.21 -12.36
N SER A 334 -19.03 -2.21 -12.03
CA SER A 334 -18.77 -0.82 -12.43
C SER A 334 -19.13 0.18 -11.33
N ASP A 335 -18.74 1.45 -11.51
CA ASP A 335 -19.14 2.58 -10.66
C ASP A 335 -20.46 3.24 -11.10
N PHE A 336 -21.12 2.63 -12.08
CA PHE A 336 -22.38 3.13 -12.61
C PHE A 336 -23.58 2.54 -11.85
N TYR A 337 -24.62 3.32 -11.82
CA TYR A 337 -25.95 2.92 -11.32
C TYR A 337 -27.00 3.06 -12.39
N LYS A 338 -28.05 2.30 -12.31
CA LYS A 338 -29.19 2.38 -13.22
C LYS A 338 -30.51 2.28 -12.46
N ASP A 339 -31.57 2.83 -13.06
CA ASP A 339 -32.95 2.52 -12.72
C ASP A 339 -33.69 2.07 -14.00
N LYS A 340 -34.97 1.84 -13.94
CA LYS A 340 -35.79 1.44 -15.10
C LYS A 340 -35.82 2.46 -16.25
N ASN A 341 -35.27 3.67 -16.06
CA ASN A 341 -35.35 4.76 -17.04
C ASN A 341 -33.96 5.24 -17.51
N TYR A 342 -32.94 5.23 -16.62
CA TYR A 342 -31.71 5.94 -16.85
C TYR A 342 -30.50 5.26 -16.21
N VAL A 343 -29.32 5.69 -16.66
CA VAL A 343 -28.01 5.34 -16.11
C VAL A 343 -27.41 6.55 -15.43
N TYR A 344 -26.67 6.32 -14.34
CA TYR A 344 -26.11 7.37 -13.50
C TYR A 344 -24.62 7.12 -13.21
N TYR A 345 -23.87 8.21 -13.14
CA TYR A 345 -22.48 8.23 -12.69
C TYR A 345 -22.24 9.47 -11.81
N ASN A 346 -21.65 9.31 -10.62
CA ASN A 346 -21.39 10.39 -9.67
C ASN A 346 -22.61 11.33 -9.48
N GLY A 347 -23.78 10.75 -9.20
CA GLY A 347 -25.00 11.48 -8.94
C GLY A 347 -25.66 12.14 -10.17
N LYS A 348 -25.09 11.98 -11.36
CA LYS A 348 -25.58 12.60 -12.59
C LYS A 348 -26.13 11.57 -13.55
N LYS A 349 -27.25 11.91 -14.16
CA LYS A 349 -27.87 11.13 -15.23
C LYS A 349 -27.04 11.24 -16.51
N ILE A 350 -26.77 10.09 -17.14
CA ILE A 350 -26.06 10.04 -18.40
C ILE A 350 -27.07 10.18 -19.55
N VAL A 351 -26.94 11.25 -20.30
CA VAL A 351 -27.83 11.51 -21.44
C VAL A 351 -27.47 10.61 -22.61
N GLY A 352 -28.48 9.96 -23.23
CA GLY A 352 -28.29 9.13 -24.43
C GLY A 352 -27.98 7.67 -24.15
N MET A 353 -28.04 7.25 -22.89
CA MET A 353 -27.98 5.84 -22.50
C MET A 353 -29.36 5.34 -22.08
N ASP A 354 -29.81 4.23 -22.68
CA ASP A 354 -31.06 3.54 -22.29
C ASP A 354 -30.66 2.33 -21.41
N PHE A 355 -31.26 2.24 -20.22
CA PHE A 355 -30.99 1.17 -19.25
C PHE A 355 -31.28 -0.24 -19.82
N LYS A 356 -32.21 -0.37 -20.75
CA LYS A 356 -32.61 -1.66 -21.34
C LYS A 356 -31.51 -2.33 -22.15
N ASP A 357 -30.62 -1.52 -22.69
CA ASP A 357 -29.53 -1.99 -23.55
C ASP A 357 -28.22 -2.16 -22.75
N ILE A 358 -28.22 -1.87 -21.45
CA ILE A 358 -27.09 -2.21 -20.55
C ILE A 358 -27.36 -3.60 -19.99
N GLU A 359 -27.45 -4.57 -20.87
CA GLU A 359 -27.26 -5.95 -20.50
C GLU A 359 -25.79 -6.15 -20.21
N ASN A 360 -25.51 -6.47 -18.95
CA ASN A 360 -24.27 -7.03 -18.45
C ASN A 360 -23.04 -6.68 -19.30
N ILE A 361 -22.24 -5.78 -18.79
CA ILE A 361 -20.83 -5.72 -19.20
C ILE A 361 -20.30 -7.09 -18.82
N ASP A 362 -20.30 -7.98 -19.80
CA ASP A 362 -20.17 -9.39 -19.62
C ASP A 362 -18.80 -9.80 -19.05
N GLU A 363 -18.84 -10.99 -18.45
CA GLU A 363 -17.76 -11.81 -17.90
C GLU A 363 -16.55 -12.01 -18.85
N GLU A 364 -16.62 -11.58 -20.11
CA GLU A 364 -15.54 -11.69 -21.11
C GLU A 364 -14.56 -10.50 -21.10
N TRP A 365 -14.81 -9.47 -20.30
CA TRP A 365 -13.85 -8.38 -20.17
C TRP A 365 -13.07 -8.53 -18.87
N PRO A 366 -11.74 -8.59 -18.94
CA PRO A 366 -10.90 -8.50 -17.74
C PRO A 366 -10.88 -7.04 -17.25
N ILE A 367 -12.05 -6.50 -16.87
CA ILE A 367 -12.20 -5.22 -16.16
C ILE A 367 -11.76 -5.36 -14.69
N THR A 368 -11.15 -6.48 -14.32
CA THR A 368 -10.62 -6.70 -12.97
C THR A 368 -9.43 -5.80 -12.62
N GLU A 369 -8.91 -5.01 -13.55
CA GLU A 369 -7.81 -4.05 -13.30
C GLU A 369 -8.19 -2.59 -13.58
N LEU A 370 -9.40 -2.31 -14.09
CA LEU A 370 -9.87 -0.96 -14.30
C LEU A 370 -10.84 -0.57 -13.19
N ASP A 371 -10.71 0.63 -12.71
CA ASP A 371 -11.44 1.26 -11.62
C ASP A 371 -12.96 1.45 -11.85
N GLY A 372 -13.61 0.58 -12.66
CA GLY A 372 -15.05 0.60 -12.92
C GLY A 372 -15.57 1.80 -13.71
N THR A 373 -14.69 2.61 -14.29
CA THR A 373 -15.02 3.93 -14.88
C THR A 373 -15.41 3.89 -16.35
N TRP A 374 -15.26 2.74 -17.02
CA TRP A 374 -15.52 2.56 -18.44
C TRP A 374 -16.82 1.82 -18.71
N ILE A 375 -17.55 2.22 -19.76
CA ILE A 375 -18.75 1.51 -20.25
C ILE A 375 -18.79 1.49 -21.78
N LYS A 376 -19.08 0.32 -22.37
CA LYS A 376 -19.51 0.19 -23.77
C LYS A 376 -21.03 0.27 -23.83
N TYR A 377 -21.53 1.09 -24.74
CA TYR A 377 -22.98 1.18 -24.97
C TYR A 377 -23.25 1.40 -26.46
N LYS A 378 -23.94 0.45 -27.13
CA LYS A 378 -24.10 0.41 -28.58
C LYS A 378 -22.73 0.57 -29.25
N ASP A 379 -22.62 1.46 -30.23
CA ASP A 379 -21.36 1.72 -30.95
C ASP A 379 -20.41 2.70 -30.22
N ASN A 380 -20.63 2.99 -28.94
CA ASN A 380 -19.95 4.05 -28.22
C ASN A 380 -19.22 3.55 -26.97
N VAL A 381 -18.16 4.25 -26.61
CA VAL A 381 -17.45 4.07 -25.34
C VAL A 381 -17.62 5.32 -24.48
N TYR A 382 -17.85 5.09 -23.19
CA TYR A 382 -17.98 6.15 -22.19
C TYR A 382 -16.91 5.96 -21.11
N TYR A 383 -16.35 7.06 -20.68
CA TYR A 383 -15.40 7.13 -19.57
C TYR A 383 -15.91 8.13 -18.53
N LYS A 384 -16.02 7.71 -17.26
CA LYS A 384 -16.58 8.52 -16.17
C LYS A 384 -17.88 9.20 -16.57
N GLY A 385 -18.76 8.45 -17.24
CA GLY A 385 -20.06 8.95 -17.71
C GLY A 385 -20.04 9.90 -18.91
N LYS A 386 -18.86 10.21 -19.47
CA LYS A 386 -18.73 11.05 -20.69
C LYS A 386 -18.51 10.19 -21.91
N LYS A 387 -19.29 10.42 -22.97
CA LYS A 387 -19.10 9.76 -24.26
C LYS A 387 -17.77 10.19 -24.88
N LEU A 388 -16.95 9.23 -25.28
CA LEU A 388 -15.72 9.48 -26.02
C LEU A 388 -16.06 9.67 -27.51
N LYS A 389 -15.81 10.87 -28.03
CA LYS A 389 -16.06 11.19 -29.43
C LYS A 389 -15.07 10.46 -30.35
N GLY A 390 -15.62 9.78 -31.37
CA GLY A 390 -14.80 9.12 -32.39
C GLY A 390 -14.24 7.75 -32.00
N ILE A 391 -14.57 7.25 -30.81
CA ILE A 391 -14.21 5.90 -30.35
C ILE A 391 -15.41 4.99 -30.53
N SER A 392 -15.22 3.87 -31.22
CA SER A 392 -16.22 2.80 -31.37
C SER A 392 -16.06 1.76 -30.27
N SER A 393 -17.20 1.16 -29.87
CA SER A 393 -17.18 -0.01 -28.98
C SER A 393 -16.73 -1.30 -29.69
N ASP A 394 -16.77 -1.33 -31.03
CA ASP A 394 -16.36 -2.47 -31.83
C ASP A 394 -14.83 -2.64 -31.80
N ASN A 395 -14.36 -3.82 -31.42
CA ASN A 395 -12.94 -4.16 -31.25
C ASN A 395 -12.22 -3.17 -30.31
N PHE A 396 -12.95 -2.58 -29.37
CA PHE A 396 -12.36 -1.65 -28.40
C PHE A 396 -11.49 -2.42 -27.41
N SER A 397 -10.25 -2.01 -27.32
CA SER A 397 -9.27 -2.50 -26.35
C SER A 397 -8.62 -1.33 -25.62
N TYR A 398 -8.20 -1.60 -24.40
CA TYR A 398 -7.56 -0.68 -23.51
C TYR A 398 -6.20 -1.25 -23.10
N PHE A 399 -5.18 -0.41 -23.14
CA PHE A 399 -3.82 -0.78 -22.75
C PHE A 399 -3.33 0.20 -21.69
N ASP A 400 -3.26 -0.27 -20.45
CA ASP A 400 -2.84 0.55 -19.31
C ASP A 400 -1.40 1.04 -19.47
N GLY A 401 -1.16 2.31 -19.14
CA GLY A 401 0.13 2.97 -19.17
C GLY A 401 1.05 2.66 -17.99
N GLY A 402 0.63 1.88 -17.00
CA GLY A 402 1.38 1.67 -15.77
C GLY A 402 1.60 2.97 -15.00
N LEU A 403 2.86 3.26 -14.62
CA LEU A 403 3.23 4.49 -13.91
C LEU A 403 3.17 5.75 -14.79
N SER A 404 3.05 5.62 -16.12
CA SER A 404 2.77 6.74 -16.99
C SER A 404 1.25 6.92 -17.10
N TYR A 405 0.73 8.10 -16.84
CA TYR A 405 -0.70 8.44 -16.98
C TYR A 405 -1.22 8.37 -18.44
N GLU A 406 -0.46 7.75 -19.34
CA GLU A 406 -0.78 7.61 -20.76
C GLU A 406 -1.46 6.26 -21.03
N ILE A 407 -2.74 6.32 -21.35
CA ILE A 407 -3.55 5.16 -21.72
C ILE A 407 -3.61 5.08 -23.24
N ILE A 408 -3.41 3.90 -23.79
CA ILE A 408 -3.59 3.62 -25.21
C ILE A 408 -4.90 2.87 -25.40
N LEU A 409 -5.72 3.35 -26.32
CA LEU A 409 -6.98 2.73 -26.73
C LEU A 409 -6.86 2.24 -28.16
N SER A 410 -7.55 1.17 -28.52
CA SER A 410 -7.76 0.80 -29.91
C SER A 410 -9.24 0.45 -30.15
N ASP A 411 -9.71 0.67 -31.36
CA ASP A 411 -11.02 0.25 -31.84
C ASP A 411 -10.94 -0.19 -33.32
N LYS A 412 -12.05 -0.52 -33.94
CA LYS A 412 -12.09 -0.88 -35.37
C LYS A 412 -11.53 0.22 -36.31
N ASN A 413 -11.46 1.46 -35.87
CA ASN A 413 -11.07 2.61 -36.70
C ASN A 413 -9.61 3.03 -36.52
N GLY A 414 -8.93 2.62 -35.42
CA GLY A 414 -7.56 3.02 -35.17
C GLY A 414 -7.07 2.84 -33.74
N ILE A 415 -5.92 3.47 -33.48
CA ILE A 415 -5.29 3.52 -32.14
C ILE A 415 -5.30 4.97 -31.68
N TYR A 416 -5.49 5.16 -30.39
CA TYR A 416 -5.64 6.47 -29.79
C TYR A 416 -4.84 6.56 -28.50
N LYS A 417 -4.26 7.73 -28.24
CA LYS A 417 -3.71 8.11 -26.96
C LYS A 417 -4.77 8.85 -26.17
N PHE A 418 -5.01 8.39 -24.96
CA PHE A 418 -5.95 8.97 -24.01
C PHE A 418 -5.18 9.59 -22.86
N ILE A 419 -5.47 10.84 -22.55
CA ILE A 419 -4.87 11.57 -21.42
C ILE A 419 -6.01 12.20 -20.61
N GLU A 420 -6.05 11.93 -19.31
CA GLU A 420 -6.85 12.67 -18.35
C GLU A 420 -5.94 13.69 -17.65
N THR A 421 -6.21 14.98 -17.79
CA THR A 421 -5.45 16.01 -17.09
C THR A 421 -6.03 16.24 -15.70
N GLU A 422 -5.16 16.33 -14.69
CA GLU A 422 -5.54 16.61 -13.30
C GLU A 422 -5.77 18.10 -13.01
N ASP A 423 -5.84 18.94 -14.06
CA ASP A 423 -6.18 20.34 -13.88
C ASP A 423 -7.59 20.51 -13.28
N ASN A 424 -7.88 21.71 -12.78
CA ASN A 424 -9.18 22.03 -12.16
C ASN A 424 -10.41 21.77 -13.07
N LYS A 425 -10.21 21.42 -14.33
CA LYS A 425 -11.28 21.13 -15.31
C LYS A 425 -11.42 19.66 -15.65
N LYS A 426 -10.48 18.78 -15.24
CA LYS A 426 -10.47 17.34 -15.56
C LYS A 426 -10.82 17.10 -17.02
N THR A 427 -9.96 17.60 -17.92
CA THR A 427 -10.17 17.46 -19.35
C THR A 427 -9.70 16.10 -19.83
N ILE A 428 -10.46 15.53 -20.76
CA ILE A 428 -10.12 14.28 -21.44
C ILE A 428 -9.70 14.63 -22.86
N GLU A 429 -8.47 14.27 -23.19
CA GLU A 429 -7.94 14.40 -24.55
C GLU A 429 -7.76 13.03 -25.17
N VAL A 430 -8.30 12.88 -26.39
CA VAL A 430 -8.16 11.66 -27.18
C VAL A 430 -7.49 12.04 -28.50
N THR A 431 -6.27 11.59 -28.70
CA THR A 431 -5.49 11.88 -29.90
C THR A 431 -5.30 10.60 -30.72
N ARG A 432 -5.71 10.61 -31.98
CA ARG A 432 -5.49 9.48 -32.90
C ARG A 432 -4.01 9.35 -33.23
N LEU A 433 -3.49 8.12 -33.14
CA LEU A 433 -2.11 7.80 -33.44
C LEU A 433 -1.96 7.33 -34.90
N ASP A 434 -0.76 7.53 -35.50
CA ASP A 434 -0.45 6.91 -36.77
C ASP A 434 -0.16 5.43 -36.59
N SER A 435 -1.11 4.61 -37.01
CA SER A 435 -1.12 3.15 -36.87
C SER A 435 -1.06 2.43 -38.23
N LYS A 436 -0.45 3.06 -39.23
CA LYS A 436 -0.34 2.50 -40.60
C LYS A 436 0.38 1.16 -40.60
N GLY A 437 -0.32 0.11 -41.09
CA GLY A 437 0.24 -1.24 -41.23
C GLY A 437 0.09 -2.12 -39.97
N ILE A 438 -0.57 -1.61 -38.93
CA ILE A 438 -0.92 -2.40 -37.72
C ILE A 438 -2.24 -3.14 -37.95
N ASP A 439 -2.28 -4.38 -37.54
CA ASP A 439 -3.50 -5.16 -37.47
C ASP A 439 -4.18 -4.95 -36.12
N LEU A 440 -5.30 -4.22 -36.11
CA LEU A 440 -5.99 -3.82 -34.90
C LEU A 440 -6.67 -4.98 -34.17
N GLU A 441 -6.99 -6.09 -34.87
CA GLU A 441 -7.64 -7.26 -34.26
C GLU A 441 -6.67 -8.10 -33.42
N THR A 442 -5.40 -8.09 -33.78
CA THR A 442 -4.36 -8.89 -33.13
C THR A 442 -3.33 -8.04 -32.36
N LEU A 443 -3.60 -6.73 -32.24
CA LEU A 443 -2.72 -5.84 -31.51
C LEU A 443 -2.73 -6.15 -30.02
N GLU A 444 -1.56 -6.37 -29.48
CA GLU A 444 -1.35 -6.52 -28.03
C GLU A 444 -0.14 -5.71 -27.57
N ARG A 445 -0.19 -5.20 -26.35
CA ARG A 445 0.96 -4.56 -25.70
C ARG A 445 1.84 -5.64 -25.10
N ILE A 446 3.15 -5.54 -25.29
CA ILE A 446 4.08 -6.47 -24.65
C ILE A 446 4.38 -5.94 -23.26
N THR A 447 3.84 -6.59 -22.23
CA THR A 447 3.97 -6.18 -20.83
C THR A 447 5.36 -6.49 -20.28
N SER A 448 5.84 -5.64 -19.40
CA SER A 448 7.01 -5.87 -18.55
C SER A 448 6.54 -6.36 -17.18
N PRO A 449 7.33 -7.15 -16.44
CA PRO A 449 6.95 -7.63 -15.11
C PRO A 449 6.67 -6.54 -14.07
N MET A 450 7.13 -5.32 -14.27
CA MET A 450 7.03 -4.22 -13.28
C MET A 450 6.48 -2.92 -13.86
N ASP A 451 6.33 -2.79 -15.17
CA ASP A 451 5.92 -1.52 -15.77
C ASP A 451 5.33 -1.71 -17.18
N SER A 452 4.55 -0.75 -17.63
CA SER A 452 4.08 -0.70 -19.01
C SER A 452 5.23 -0.40 -19.97
N SER A 453 5.21 -1.02 -21.12
CA SER A 453 6.21 -0.79 -22.16
C SER A 453 5.61 -0.05 -23.34
N ASN A 454 6.46 0.59 -24.14
CA ASN A 454 6.06 1.16 -25.43
C ASN A 454 6.22 0.15 -26.58
N TYR A 455 6.39 -1.14 -26.26
CA TYR A 455 6.45 -2.20 -27.26
C TYR A 455 5.08 -2.87 -27.44
N PHE A 456 4.72 -3.07 -28.70
CA PHE A 456 3.49 -3.71 -29.11
C PHE A 456 3.80 -4.78 -30.16
N LYS A 457 2.94 -5.76 -30.32
CA LYS A 457 3.00 -6.73 -31.39
C LYS A 457 1.62 -6.99 -31.95
N ASP A 458 1.60 -7.42 -33.22
CA ASP A 458 0.43 -7.94 -33.90
C ASP A 458 0.83 -9.16 -34.75
N LYS A 459 -0.08 -9.68 -35.55
CA LYS A 459 0.24 -10.78 -36.47
C LYS A 459 1.36 -10.44 -37.47
N ASN A 460 1.59 -9.15 -37.78
CA ASN A 460 2.53 -8.67 -38.78
C ASN A 460 3.93 -8.35 -38.22
N GLY A 461 4.12 -8.24 -36.90
CA GLY A 461 5.42 -7.97 -36.28
C GLY A 461 5.40 -7.28 -34.93
N VAL A 462 6.56 -6.73 -34.58
CA VAL A 462 6.77 -5.95 -33.34
C VAL A 462 6.92 -4.48 -33.69
N TYR A 463 6.37 -3.64 -32.83
CA TYR A 463 6.36 -2.18 -33.00
C TYR A 463 6.82 -1.50 -31.71
N PHE A 464 7.41 -0.32 -31.87
CA PHE A 464 7.71 0.58 -30.77
C PHE A 464 6.88 1.87 -30.95
N MET A 465 6.20 2.30 -29.90
CA MET A 465 5.48 3.56 -29.90
C MET A 465 6.45 4.71 -29.59
N ASP A 466 6.76 5.51 -30.59
CA ASP A 466 7.61 6.68 -30.51
C ASP A 466 6.75 7.96 -30.64
N GLY A 467 6.45 8.57 -29.51
CA GLY A 467 5.52 9.70 -29.44
C GLY A 467 4.11 9.32 -29.90
N ASN A 468 3.66 9.85 -31.02
CA ASN A 468 2.31 9.63 -31.57
C ASN A 468 2.25 8.65 -32.74
N LYS A 469 3.29 7.84 -32.94
CA LYS A 469 3.35 6.87 -34.05
C LYS A 469 3.91 5.54 -33.62
N PHE A 470 3.48 4.49 -34.33
CA PHE A 470 4.05 3.16 -34.17
C PHE A 470 5.12 2.93 -35.27
N VAL A 471 6.31 2.56 -34.85
CA VAL A 471 7.44 2.26 -35.71
C VAL A 471 7.68 0.75 -35.69
N LYS A 472 7.55 0.10 -36.85
CA LYS A 472 7.83 -1.33 -36.99
C LYS A 472 9.31 -1.61 -36.77
N ILE A 473 9.62 -2.59 -35.90
CA ILE A 473 10.99 -3.03 -35.64
C ILE A 473 11.35 -4.10 -36.65
N ASN A 474 12.06 -3.71 -37.70
CA ASN A 474 12.42 -4.60 -38.77
C ASN A 474 13.34 -5.74 -38.30
N GLY A 475 12.94 -6.97 -38.60
CA GLY A 475 13.72 -8.17 -38.27
C GLY A 475 13.57 -8.65 -36.80
N ALA A 476 12.70 -8.03 -36.01
CA ALA A 476 12.36 -8.55 -34.70
C ALA A 476 11.49 -9.84 -34.81
N ASP A 477 11.85 -10.83 -34.04
CA ASP A 477 11.09 -12.08 -33.95
C ASP A 477 9.97 -11.94 -32.91
N LYS A 478 8.72 -11.81 -33.40
CA LYS A 478 7.56 -11.52 -32.52
C LYS A 478 7.22 -12.62 -31.53
N ASP A 479 7.59 -13.87 -31.85
CA ASP A 479 7.22 -15.04 -31.03
C ASP A 479 8.15 -15.21 -29.84
N SER A 480 9.39 -14.70 -29.93
CA SER A 480 10.37 -14.71 -28.85
C SER A 480 10.64 -13.31 -28.25
N PHE A 481 9.86 -12.28 -28.65
CA PHE A 481 10.10 -10.93 -28.19
C PHE A 481 9.61 -10.74 -26.74
N GLU A 482 10.52 -10.26 -25.89
CA GLU A 482 10.27 -9.97 -24.48
C GLU A 482 10.73 -8.55 -24.15
N VAL A 483 10.13 -7.95 -23.14
CA VAL A 483 10.48 -6.62 -22.65
C VAL A 483 11.06 -6.72 -21.25
N THR A 484 12.10 -5.94 -20.96
CA THR A 484 12.75 -5.90 -19.62
C THR A 484 11.86 -5.20 -18.59
N MET A 485 12.23 -5.36 -17.30
CA MET A 485 11.45 -4.87 -16.15
C MET A 485 11.07 -3.38 -16.19
N ARG A 486 11.80 -2.51 -16.94
CA ARG A 486 11.49 -1.08 -17.05
C ARG A 486 10.95 -0.65 -18.42
N GLY A 487 10.54 -1.59 -19.25
CA GLY A 487 9.86 -1.29 -20.51
C GLY A 487 10.70 -0.61 -21.61
N LYS A 488 11.95 -0.22 -21.35
CA LYS A 488 12.80 0.49 -22.34
C LYS A 488 13.55 -0.44 -23.28
N TYR A 489 13.95 -1.60 -22.79
CA TYR A 489 14.67 -2.60 -23.59
C TYR A 489 13.75 -3.73 -23.99
N GLY A 490 13.80 -4.10 -25.27
CA GLY A 490 13.23 -5.34 -25.80
C GLY A 490 14.34 -6.31 -26.22
N LYS A 491 14.06 -7.59 -26.23
CA LYS A 491 14.95 -8.62 -26.77
C LYS A 491 14.13 -9.69 -27.48
N ASP A 492 14.70 -10.25 -28.54
CA ASP A 492 14.26 -11.49 -29.11
C ASP A 492 15.38 -12.53 -29.03
N LYS A 493 15.19 -13.71 -29.59
CA LYS A 493 16.20 -14.77 -29.60
C LYS A 493 17.54 -14.39 -30.25
N ASN A 494 17.59 -13.31 -31.06
CA ASN A 494 18.75 -12.92 -31.84
C ASN A 494 19.33 -11.55 -31.44
N ASN A 495 18.53 -10.64 -30.91
CA ASN A 495 18.90 -9.23 -30.78
C ASN A 495 18.34 -8.59 -29.50
N VAL A 496 18.99 -7.47 -29.11
CA VAL A 496 18.51 -6.56 -28.06
C VAL A 496 18.18 -5.23 -28.71
N TYR A 497 17.11 -4.60 -28.24
CA TYR A 497 16.58 -3.35 -28.76
C TYR A 497 16.46 -2.32 -27.62
N PHE A 498 16.89 -1.11 -27.88
CA PHE A 498 16.69 0.01 -26.98
C PHE A 498 15.74 1.03 -27.63
N GLU A 499 14.60 1.28 -27.02
CA GLU A 499 13.57 2.19 -27.54
C GLU A 499 13.29 1.92 -29.04
N GLY A 500 13.04 0.65 -29.37
CA GLY A 500 12.73 0.20 -30.73
C GLY A 500 13.89 0.13 -31.71
N LYS A 501 15.11 0.48 -31.30
CA LYS A 501 16.32 0.44 -32.16
C LYS A 501 17.21 -0.72 -31.78
N LYS A 502 17.73 -1.44 -32.80
CA LYS A 502 18.66 -2.55 -32.64
C LYS A 502 20.05 -2.07 -32.22
#